data_de6f0c3dc226bbfc1b84160999f12936
#
_entry.id   de6f0c3dc226bbfc1b84160999f12936
#
_cell.length_a   1.000
_cell.length_b   1.000
_cell.length_c   1.000
_cell.angle_alpha   90.00
_cell.angle_beta   90.00
_cell.angle_gamma   90.00
#
_symmetry.space_group_name_H-M   'P 1'
#
loop_
_entity.id
_entity.type
_entity.pdbx_description
1 polymer ?
#
loop_
_entity_poly.entity_id
_entity_poly.type
_entity_poly.pdbx_seq_one_letter_code
_entity_poly.pdbx_strand_id
1 'polypeptide(L)'
;MDLTFLAFFVPFAAALVAPPIMRALGHNGAWALALAPAFLFLHWCGFLPEIATGGRVTGGYQWIPSFNVNFSWFIDGLSLTFALLITGIGTLIVLYAGGYMKGHPMQGRFMSFILMFMGAMQGLVLSDSFFMFFVFWELTSITSFLLIGFKHDAEKSRRSATQALVVTGAGGLILLAGLIVIWNVTGVSEFSLLLASGDILRDSPFYIAAFVLVLGGAFTKSAQFPLHFWLPNAMEAPTPVSAYLHSATMVKAGVYLLMRLNPAMGHTDAWETVLPLFGGTTLLVGTILAVRQTDLKLMLAYTTVASLGLLVMLTGFGTHKAIEGAVLYLIAHSLFKGALFMVAGNVDHEAGTRDVTKLGGLLSLMPVTFGAAIFSAISMGGLPPMTGFLAKEELYYGVAVSAEPWALLVTAVAIAGNALMFVVGFVVALKPFLGPKVETPKHAHEAPVLMLAGPVILAVASLVSAVLSPLYHEFFSSPMASAVIGEAV
;
A
#
# COMPACT_ATOMS: atom_id res chain seq x y z
N MET A 1 -8.09 -28.98 -9.79
CA MET A 1 -8.29 -27.71 -9.07
C MET A 1 -7.09 -26.85 -9.37
N ASP A 2 -7.31 -25.65 -9.89
CA ASP A 2 -6.22 -24.76 -10.30
C ASP A 2 -5.44 -24.29 -9.05
N LEU A 3 -4.10 -24.31 -9.13
CA LEU A 3 -3.24 -23.85 -8.04
C LEU A 3 -3.50 -22.37 -7.70
N THR A 4 -3.81 -21.56 -8.71
CA THR A 4 -4.16 -20.15 -8.54
C THR A 4 -5.43 -19.97 -7.72
N PHE A 5 -6.45 -20.81 -7.95
CA PHE A 5 -7.66 -20.83 -7.11
C PHE A 5 -7.33 -21.15 -5.65
N LEU A 6 -6.50 -22.17 -5.42
CA LEU A 6 -6.09 -22.56 -4.06
C LEU A 6 -5.27 -21.44 -3.37
N ALA A 7 -4.47 -20.70 -4.14
CA ALA A 7 -3.65 -19.61 -3.62
C ALA A 7 -4.46 -18.52 -2.90
N PHE A 8 -5.72 -18.27 -3.31
CA PHE A 8 -6.61 -17.33 -2.61
C PHE A 8 -6.89 -17.74 -1.16
N PHE A 9 -6.90 -19.04 -0.87
CA PHE A 9 -7.27 -19.57 0.44
C PHE A 9 -6.08 -19.84 1.37
N VAL A 10 -4.86 -19.86 0.84
CA VAL A 10 -3.64 -20.11 1.63
C VAL A 10 -3.48 -19.17 2.83
N PRO A 11 -3.67 -17.83 2.71
CA PRO A 11 -3.54 -16.95 3.86
C PRO A 11 -4.60 -17.21 4.94
N PHE A 12 -5.83 -17.55 4.53
CA PHE A 12 -6.91 -17.87 5.46
C PHE A 12 -6.68 -19.20 6.18
N ALA A 13 -6.18 -20.22 5.46
CA ALA A 13 -5.77 -21.48 6.07
C ALA A 13 -4.62 -21.28 7.07
N ALA A 14 -3.61 -20.47 6.70
CA ALA A 14 -2.53 -20.10 7.61
C ALA A 14 -3.05 -19.35 8.84
N ALA A 15 -4.04 -18.46 8.67
CA ALA A 15 -4.67 -17.74 9.78
C ALA A 15 -5.36 -18.67 10.78
N LEU A 16 -6.01 -19.75 10.32
CA LEU A 16 -6.66 -20.73 11.18
C LEU A 16 -5.65 -21.52 12.02
N VAL A 17 -4.49 -21.83 11.46
CA VAL A 17 -3.46 -22.61 12.18
C VAL A 17 -2.48 -21.72 12.96
N ALA A 18 -2.54 -20.40 12.81
CA ALA A 18 -1.62 -19.47 13.48
C ALA A 18 -1.70 -19.57 15.02
N PRO A 19 -2.87 -19.60 15.68
CA PRO A 19 -2.93 -19.70 17.14
C PRO A 19 -2.28 -20.97 17.70
N PRO A 20 -2.55 -22.18 17.21
CA PRO A 20 -1.86 -23.39 17.71
C PRO A 20 -0.35 -23.37 17.41
N ILE A 21 0.10 -22.89 16.23
CA ILE A 21 1.52 -22.81 15.91
C ILE A 21 2.23 -21.85 16.87
N MET A 22 1.68 -20.64 17.09
CA MET A 22 2.28 -19.66 18.00
C MET A 22 2.23 -20.12 19.45
N ARG A 23 1.24 -20.91 19.83
CA ARG A 23 1.18 -21.53 21.17
C ARG A 23 2.26 -22.59 21.37
N ALA A 24 2.52 -23.40 20.36
CA ALA A 24 3.50 -24.48 20.41
C ALA A 24 4.95 -23.98 20.31
N LEU A 25 5.21 -23.01 19.41
CA LEU A 25 6.56 -22.56 19.08
C LEU A 25 6.91 -21.16 19.62
N GLY A 26 5.97 -20.51 20.31
CA GLY A 26 6.16 -19.12 20.76
C GLY A 26 6.42 -18.19 19.57
N HIS A 27 7.26 -17.15 19.80
CA HIS A 27 7.62 -16.19 18.76
C HIS A 27 8.32 -16.82 17.53
N ASN A 28 8.96 -17.99 17.69
CA ASN A 28 9.58 -18.74 16.59
C ASN A 28 8.54 -19.33 15.62
N GLY A 29 7.27 -19.46 16.03
CA GLY A 29 6.17 -19.83 15.14
C GLY A 29 6.02 -18.89 13.93
N ALA A 30 6.53 -17.66 14.03
CA ALA A 30 6.55 -16.71 12.92
C ALA A 30 7.33 -17.23 11.70
N TRP A 31 8.41 -17.99 11.90
CA TRP A 31 9.15 -18.61 10.80
C TRP A 31 8.29 -19.62 10.02
N ALA A 32 7.53 -20.45 10.74
CA ALA A 32 6.62 -21.40 10.11
C ALA A 32 5.46 -20.70 9.39
N LEU A 33 4.88 -19.68 10.01
CA LEU A 33 3.77 -18.92 9.40
C LEU A 33 4.22 -18.10 8.19
N ALA A 34 5.45 -17.60 8.18
CA ALA A 34 6.01 -16.85 7.05
C ALA A 34 6.18 -17.71 5.78
N LEU A 35 6.19 -19.05 5.90
CA LEU A 35 6.23 -19.93 4.73
C LEU A 35 5.00 -19.79 3.84
N ALA A 36 3.84 -19.47 4.40
CA ALA A 36 2.62 -19.29 3.61
C ALA A 36 2.72 -18.09 2.64
N PRO A 37 2.99 -16.84 3.09
CA PRO A 37 3.18 -15.72 2.18
C PRO A 37 4.42 -15.87 1.30
N ALA A 38 5.50 -16.50 1.78
CA ALA A 38 6.68 -16.78 0.95
C ALA A 38 6.36 -17.73 -0.21
N PHE A 39 5.59 -18.79 0.05
CA PHE A 39 5.09 -19.69 -1.00
C PHE A 39 4.24 -18.92 -2.03
N LEU A 40 3.33 -18.07 -1.57
CA LEU A 40 2.51 -17.26 -2.46
C LEU A 40 3.34 -16.28 -3.29
N PHE A 41 4.34 -15.64 -2.68
CA PHE A 41 5.25 -14.78 -3.40
C PHE A 41 5.96 -15.52 -4.55
N LEU A 42 6.48 -16.71 -4.28
CA LEU A 42 7.11 -17.56 -5.30
C LEU A 42 6.11 -18.03 -6.37
N HIS A 43 4.89 -18.37 -5.97
CA HIS A 43 3.82 -18.71 -6.91
C HIS A 43 3.52 -17.56 -7.88
N TRP A 44 3.37 -16.34 -7.36
CA TRP A 44 3.14 -15.16 -8.20
C TRP A 44 4.34 -14.80 -9.07
N CYS A 45 5.58 -15.01 -8.60
CA CYS A 45 6.78 -14.86 -9.43
C CYS A 45 6.75 -15.76 -10.68
N GLY A 46 6.06 -16.89 -10.63
CA GLY A 46 5.91 -17.79 -11.78
C GLY A 46 5.18 -17.17 -12.97
N PHE A 47 4.37 -16.11 -12.76
CA PHE A 47 3.68 -15.37 -13.82
C PHE A 47 4.51 -14.25 -14.45
N LEU A 48 5.63 -13.85 -13.84
CA LEU A 48 6.44 -12.73 -14.32
C LEU A 48 6.86 -12.85 -15.81
N PRO A 49 7.33 -14.01 -16.32
CA PRO A 49 7.74 -14.10 -17.72
C PRO A 49 6.59 -13.88 -18.71
N GLU A 50 5.39 -14.37 -18.38
CA GLU A 50 4.20 -14.21 -19.23
C GLU A 50 3.70 -12.75 -19.22
N ILE A 51 3.65 -12.16 -18.03
CA ILE A 51 3.16 -10.79 -17.88
C ILE A 51 4.17 -9.77 -18.44
N ALA A 52 5.48 -10.02 -18.34
CA ALA A 52 6.53 -9.17 -18.93
C ALA A 52 6.43 -9.08 -20.46
N THR A 53 5.91 -10.13 -21.10
CA THR A 53 5.69 -10.13 -22.57
C THR A 53 4.33 -9.54 -22.99
N GLY A 54 3.60 -8.89 -22.05
CA GLY A 54 2.28 -8.32 -22.30
C GLY A 54 1.13 -9.31 -22.19
N GLY A 55 1.39 -10.52 -21.69
CA GLY A 55 0.36 -11.54 -21.44
C GLY A 55 -0.62 -11.11 -20.35
N ARG A 56 -1.80 -11.71 -20.37
CA ARG A 56 -2.85 -11.55 -19.37
C ARG A 56 -3.43 -12.91 -19.04
N VAL A 57 -3.59 -13.22 -17.77
CA VAL A 57 -4.12 -14.49 -17.31
C VAL A 57 -5.45 -14.28 -16.65
N THR A 58 -6.49 -14.89 -17.17
CA THR A 58 -7.83 -14.90 -16.58
C THR A 58 -8.25 -16.32 -16.28
N GLY A 59 -9.03 -16.49 -15.24
CA GLY A 59 -9.59 -17.78 -14.87
C GLY A 59 -10.73 -17.60 -13.90
N GLY A 60 -11.51 -18.64 -13.68
CA GLY A 60 -12.62 -18.54 -12.74
C GLY A 60 -13.51 -19.76 -12.73
N TYR A 61 -14.38 -19.77 -11.71
CA TYR A 61 -15.43 -20.75 -11.53
C TYR A 61 -16.76 -20.04 -11.32
N GLN A 62 -17.82 -20.60 -11.87
CA GLN A 62 -19.15 -20.06 -11.66
C GLN A 62 -19.54 -20.23 -10.18
N TRP A 63 -19.81 -19.11 -9.51
CA TRP A 63 -20.14 -19.10 -8.08
C TRP A 63 -21.65 -19.02 -7.85
N ILE A 64 -22.30 -17.98 -8.37
CA ILE A 64 -23.74 -17.79 -8.24
C ILE A 64 -24.35 -17.68 -9.64
N PRO A 65 -24.75 -18.83 -10.25
CA PRO A 65 -25.23 -18.87 -11.65
C PRO A 65 -26.46 -17.99 -11.90
N SER A 66 -27.37 -17.90 -10.93
CA SER A 66 -28.60 -17.12 -11.03
C SER A 66 -28.38 -15.62 -11.22
N PHE A 67 -27.22 -15.10 -10.79
CA PHE A 67 -26.83 -13.70 -10.92
C PHE A 67 -25.65 -13.50 -11.87
N ASN A 68 -25.20 -14.56 -12.54
CA ASN A 68 -23.99 -14.55 -13.37
C ASN A 68 -22.75 -14.02 -12.63
N VAL A 69 -22.63 -14.34 -11.34
CA VAL A 69 -21.50 -13.97 -10.49
C VAL A 69 -20.49 -15.10 -10.47
N ASN A 70 -19.28 -14.78 -10.92
CA ASN A 70 -18.16 -15.71 -10.98
C ASN A 70 -17.17 -15.45 -9.83
N PHE A 71 -16.52 -16.52 -9.36
CA PHE A 71 -15.27 -16.42 -8.63
C PHE A 71 -14.18 -16.39 -9.70
N SER A 72 -13.78 -15.21 -10.13
CA SER A 72 -12.85 -15.04 -11.25
C SER A 72 -11.66 -14.16 -10.87
N TRP A 73 -10.51 -14.46 -11.48
CA TRP A 73 -9.27 -13.71 -11.29
C TRP A 73 -8.74 -13.16 -12.61
N PHE A 74 -8.06 -12.02 -12.48
CA PHE A 74 -7.41 -11.33 -13.57
C PHE A 74 -5.99 -10.94 -13.16
N ILE A 75 -5.00 -11.56 -13.80
CA ILE A 75 -3.58 -11.34 -13.56
C ILE A 75 -2.99 -10.60 -14.75
N ASP A 76 -2.56 -9.37 -14.51
CA ASP A 76 -1.82 -8.53 -15.43
C ASP A 76 -0.70 -7.79 -14.65
N GLY A 77 0.00 -6.87 -15.28
CA GLY A 77 1.10 -6.14 -14.65
C GLY A 77 0.69 -5.42 -13.36
N LEU A 78 -0.51 -4.84 -13.31
CA LEU A 78 -1.00 -4.12 -12.14
C LEU A 78 -1.30 -5.08 -10.97
N SER A 79 -2.14 -6.08 -11.19
CA SER A 79 -2.53 -7.03 -10.14
C SER A 79 -1.37 -7.89 -9.67
N LEU A 80 -0.50 -8.33 -10.59
CA LEU A 80 0.69 -9.12 -10.24
C LEU A 80 1.66 -8.34 -9.36
N THR A 81 1.96 -7.08 -9.70
CA THR A 81 2.85 -6.24 -8.90
C THR A 81 2.30 -6.04 -7.49
N PHE A 82 1.01 -5.77 -7.36
CA PHE A 82 0.37 -5.69 -6.05
C PHE A 82 0.41 -7.01 -5.28
N ALA A 83 0.12 -8.14 -5.93
CA ALA A 83 0.18 -9.46 -5.29
C ALA A 83 1.60 -9.78 -4.77
N LEU A 84 2.64 -9.44 -5.52
CA LEU A 84 4.03 -9.59 -5.10
C LEU A 84 4.39 -8.66 -3.92
N LEU A 85 3.94 -7.42 -3.93
CA LEU A 85 4.14 -6.50 -2.81
C LEU A 85 3.42 -6.98 -1.54
N ILE A 86 2.16 -7.43 -1.67
CA ILE A 86 1.34 -7.93 -0.55
C ILE A 86 1.99 -9.15 0.09
N THR A 87 2.42 -10.12 -0.71
CA THR A 87 2.98 -11.39 -0.21
C THR A 87 4.44 -11.27 0.18
N GLY A 88 5.24 -10.53 -0.56
CA GLY A 88 6.66 -10.31 -0.27
C GLY A 88 6.87 -9.49 0.99
N ILE A 89 6.28 -8.30 1.06
CA ILE A 89 6.31 -7.47 2.29
C ILE A 89 5.58 -8.18 3.41
N GLY A 90 4.46 -8.86 3.11
CA GLY A 90 3.72 -9.66 4.07
C GLY A 90 4.54 -10.75 4.76
N THR A 91 5.44 -11.42 4.04
CA THR A 91 6.40 -12.38 4.60
C THR A 91 7.27 -11.70 5.66
N LEU A 92 7.82 -10.54 5.35
CA LEU A 92 8.65 -9.77 6.27
C LEU A 92 7.87 -9.24 7.48
N ILE A 93 6.62 -8.85 7.26
CA ILE A 93 5.73 -8.39 8.34
C ILE A 93 5.39 -9.52 9.31
N VAL A 94 5.15 -10.75 8.82
CA VAL A 94 4.91 -11.91 9.70
C VAL A 94 6.13 -12.20 10.57
N LEU A 95 7.34 -12.17 10.00
CA LEU A 95 8.58 -12.32 10.77
C LEU A 95 8.75 -11.20 11.79
N TYR A 96 8.57 -9.95 11.37
CA TYR A 96 8.67 -8.77 12.23
C TYR A 96 7.67 -8.84 13.39
N ALA A 97 6.42 -9.23 13.11
CA ALA A 97 5.38 -9.40 14.11
C ALA A 97 5.73 -10.47 15.15
N GLY A 98 6.43 -11.54 14.76
CA GLY A 98 6.93 -12.56 15.68
C GLY A 98 7.90 -11.99 16.73
N GLY A 99 8.81 -11.13 16.31
CA GLY A 99 9.72 -10.42 17.21
C GLY A 99 9.00 -9.37 18.06
N TYR A 100 8.20 -8.52 17.42
CA TYR A 100 7.48 -7.42 18.06
C TYR A 100 6.48 -7.87 19.14
N MET A 101 5.77 -8.98 18.88
CA MET A 101 4.75 -9.54 19.77
C MET A 101 5.32 -10.61 20.74
N LYS A 102 6.64 -10.76 20.82
CA LYS A 102 7.29 -11.75 21.70
C LYS A 102 6.80 -11.60 23.13
N GLY A 103 6.30 -12.69 23.70
CA GLY A 103 5.77 -12.73 25.06
C GLY A 103 4.35 -12.17 25.24
N HIS A 104 3.73 -11.67 24.19
CA HIS A 104 2.35 -11.20 24.27
C HIS A 104 1.37 -12.40 24.31
N PRO A 105 0.39 -12.44 25.24
CA PRO A 105 -0.49 -13.61 25.39
C PRO A 105 -1.37 -13.88 24.17
N MET A 106 -1.68 -12.85 23.37
CA MET A 106 -2.54 -12.96 22.17
C MET A 106 -1.73 -12.93 20.86
N GLN A 107 -0.45 -13.30 20.86
CA GLN A 107 0.37 -13.29 19.64
C GLN A 107 -0.20 -14.15 18.50
N GLY A 108 -0.80 -15.31 18.82
CA GLY A 108 -1.44 -16.19 17.83
C GLY A 108 -2.65 -15.54 17.15
N ARG A 109 -3.50 -14.86 17.93
CA ARG A 109 -4.64 -14.08 17.42
C ARG A 109 -4.17 -12.93 16.52
N PHE A 110 -3.09 -12.27 16.90
CA PHE A 110 -2.49 -11.21 16.11
C PHE A 110 -2.03 -11.70 14.73
N MET A 111 -1.33 -12.84 14.70
CA MET A 111 -0.89 -13.49 13.45
C MET A 111 -2.08 -13.91 12.58
N SER A 112 -3.14 -14.47 13.18
CA SER A 112 -4.37 -14.79 12.44
C SER A 112 -4.93 -13.56 11.73
N PHE A 113 -5.05 -12.44 12.42
CA PHE A 113 -5.61 -11.21 11.84
C PHE A 113 -4.74 -10.63 10.71
N ILE A 114 -3.40 -10.66 10.86
CA ILE A 114 -2.49 -10.25 9.78
C ILE A 114 -2.66 -11.13 8.54
N LEU A 115 -2.74 -12.45 8.71
CA LEU A 115 -2.87 -13.40 7.60
C LEU A 115 -4.26 -13.32 6.96
N MET A 116 -5.33 -13.12 7.73
CA MET A 116 -6.67 -12.85 7.18
C MET A 116 -6.70 -11.57 6.35
N PHE A 117 -6.07 -10.51 6.85
CA PHE A 117 -5.94 -9.25 6.12
C PHE A 117 -5.14 -9.42 4.81
N MET A 118 -4.06 -10.18 4.85
CA MET A 118 -3.26 -10.52 3.66
C MET A 118 -4.12 -11.23 2.62
N GLY A 119 -4.91 -12.22 3.02
CA GLY A 119 -5.83 -12.94 2.13
C GLY A 119 -6.88 -12.01 1.52
N ALA A 120 -7.43 -11.10 2.31
CA ALA A 120 -8.40 -10.11 1.84
C ALA A 120 -7.78 -9.16 0.81
N MET A 121 -6.58 -8.65 1.05
CA MET A 121 -5.88 -7.78 0.10
C MET A 121 -5.48 -8.51 -1.19
N GLN A 122 -4.96 -9.73 -1.07
CA GLN A 122 -4.63 -10.55 -2.23
C GLN A 122 -5.88 -10.83 -3.08
N GLY A 123 -6.98 -11.21 -2.43
CA GLY A 123 -8.27 -11.41 -3.11
C GLY A 123 -8.76 -10.16 -3.82
N LEU A 124 -8.62 -8.99 -3.20
CA LEU A 124 -9.02 -7.72 -3.77
C LEU A 124 -8.29 -7.43 -5.09
N VAL A 125 -6.95 -7.49 -5.10
CA VAL A 125 -6.14 -7.09 -6.26
C VAL A 125 -6.18 -8.11 -7.40
N LEU A 126 -6.53 -9.35 -7.12
CA LEU A 126 -6.61 -10.43 -8.12
C LEU A 126 -8.03 -10.67 -8.62
N SER A 127 -9.06 -10.12 -7.98
CA SER A 127 -10.45 -10.31 -8.41
C SER A 127 -10.73 -9.68 -9.76
N ASP A 128 -11.36 -10.44 -10.65
CA ASP A 128 -11.90 -9.95 -11.92
C ASP A 128 -13.38 -9.51 -11.77
N SER A 129 -14.17 -10.31 -11.08
CA SER A 129 -15.58 -10.01 -10.83
C SER A 129 -15.75 -8.79 -9.89
N PHE A 130 -16.61 -7.83 -10.27
CA PHE A 130 -16.96 -6.66 -9.44
C PHE A 130 -17.50 -7.08 -8.07
N PHE A 131 -18.31 -8.13 -8.03
CA PHE A 131 -18.90 -8.61 -6.79
C PHE A 131 -17.83 -9.22 -5.85
N MET A 132 -16.95 -10.07 -6.38
CA MET A 132 -15.82 -10.60 -5.63
C MET A 132 -14.90 -9.49 -5.13
N PHE A 133 -14.58 -8.54 -6.01
CA PHE A 133 -13.78 -7.37 -5.65
C PHE A 133 -14.39 -6.63 -4.46
N PHE A 134 -15.70 -6.39 -4.48
CA PHE A 134 -16.42 -5.75 -3.37
C PHE A 134 -16.37 -6.59 -2.09
N VAL A 135 -16.56 -7.90 -2.16
CA VAL A 135 -16.49 -8.79 -0.98
C VAL A 135 -15.10 -8.69 -0.33
N PHE A 136 -14.03 -8.77 -1.10
CA PHE A 136 -12.68 -8.63 -0.57
C PHE A 136 -12.37 -7.20 -0.11
N TRP A 137 -12.93 -6.19 -0.76
CA TRP A 137 -12.85 -4.80 -0.33
C TRP A 137 -13.41 -4.61 1.09
N GLU A 138 -14.60 -5.13 1.35
CA GLU A 138 -15.21 -5.10 2.69
C GLU A 138 -14.45 -5.98 3.69
N LEU A 139 -13.95 -7.13 3.25
CA LEU A 139 -13.15 -8.00 4.12
C LEU A 139 -11.84 -7.31 4.57
N THR A 140 -11.24 -6.46 3.72
CA THR A 140 -10.10 -5.63 4.15
C THR A 140 -10.51 -4.60 5.20
N SER A 141 -11.71 -4.02 5.12
CA SER A 141 -12.23 -3.11 6.15
C SER A 141 -12.46 -3.82 7.48
N ILE A 142 -13.04 -5.00 7.46
CA ILE A 142 -13.31 -5.80 8.67
C ILE A 142 -12.00 -6.27 9.32
N THR A 143 -11.09 -6.83 8.54
CA THR A 143 -9.82 -7.33 9.08
C THR A 143 -8.91 -6.21 9.58
N SER A 144 -8.90 -5.06 8.93
CA SER A 144 -8.18 -3.87 9.42
C SER A 144 -8.79 -3.33 10.71
N PHE A 145 -10.12 -3.34 10.85
CA PHE A 145 -10.78 -3.00 12.11
C PHE A 145 -10.30 -3.88 13.27
N LEU A 146 -10.19 -5.19 13.05
CA LEU A 146 -9.67 -6.14 14.06
C LEU A 146 -8.21 -5.85 14.41
N LEU A 147 -7.40 -5.45 13.44
CA LEU A 147 -5.99 -5.12 13.64
C LEU A 147 -5.78 -3.76 14.31
N ILE A 148 -6.49 -2.72 13.90
CA ILE A 148 -6.39 -1.39 14.51
C ILE A 148 -6.91 -1.43 15.95
N GLY A 149 -8.01 -2.15 16.18
CA GLY A 149 -8.61 -2.36 17.49
C GLY A 149 -8.00 -3.50 18.30
N PHE A 150 -6.80 -3.99 17.96
CA PHE A 150 -6.19 -5.14 18.61
C PHE A 150 -6.05 -4.95 20.13
N LYS A 151 -5.64 -3.76 20.57
CA LYS A 151 -5.60 -3.36 21.98
C LYS A 151 -7.01 -2.95 22.44
N HIS A 152 -7.94 -3.91 22.43
CA HIS A 152 -9.38 -3.66 22.64
C HIS A 152 -9.72 -3.13 24.05
N ASP A 153 -8.84 -3.28 25.02
CA ASP A 153 -9.01 -2.71 26.36
C ASP A 153 -8.83 -1.18 26.37
N ALA A 154 -8.05 -0.65 25.42
CA ALA A 154 -7.84 0.78 25.28
C ALA A 154 -9.00 1.45 24.49
N GLU A 155 -9.67 2.43 25.10
CA GLU A 155 -10.77 3.16 24.45
C GLU A 155 -10.33 3.83 23.13
N LYS A 156 -9.15 4.45 23.13
CA LYS A 156 -8.59 5.12 21.97
C LYS A 156 -8.40 4.16 20.79
N SER A 157 -7.94 2.93 21.05
CA SER A 157 -7.79 1.88 20.04
C SER A 157 -9.14 1.47 19.44
N ARG A 158 -10.16 1.24 20.29
CA ARG A 158 -11.51 0.91 19.83
C ARG A 158 -12.13 2.03 18.99
N ARG A 159 -11.99 3.29 19.45
CA ARG A 159 -12.52 4.46 18.75
C ARG A 159 -11.87 4.64 17.38
N SER A 160 -10.56 4.52 17.30
CA SER A 160 -9.81 4.61 16.04
C SER A 160 -10.20 3.50 15.07
N ALA A 161 -10.35 2.27 15.55
CA ALA A 161 -10.80 1.13 14.74
C ALA A 161 -12.22 1.33 14.20
N THR A 162 -13.15 1.77 15.05
CA THR A 162 -14.54 2.05 14.65
C THR A 162 -14.59 3.18 13.61
N GLN A 163 -13.81 4.25 13.80
CA GLN A 163 -13.71 5.34 12.85
C GLN A 163 -13.23 4.85 11.47
N ALA A 164 -12.16 4.06 11.44
CA ALA A 164 -11.64 3.49 10.21
C ALA A 164 -12.67 2.59 9.52
N LEU A 165 -13.36 1.74 10.27
CA LEU A 165 -14.41 0.85 9.74
C LEU A 165 -15.58 1.64 9.15
N VAL A 166 -16.09 2.64 9.88
CA VAL A 166 -17.24 3.44 9.42
C VAL A 166 -16.91 4.21 8.15
N VAL A 167 -15.74 4.86 8.11
CA VAL A 167 -15.34 5.65 6.93
C VAL A 167 -15.11 4.73 5.72
N THR A 168 -14.30 3.68 5.88
CA THR A 168 -13.95 2.81 4.75
C THR A 168 -15.09 1.87 4.34
N GLY A 169 -15.91 1.41 5.28
CA GLY A 169 -17.09 0.59 5.00
C GLY A 169 -18.20 1.38 4.31
N ALA A 170 -18.48 2.60 4.78
CA ALA A 170 -19.42 3.48 4.07
C ALA A 170 -18.93 3.78 2.64
N GLY A 171 -17.63 4.05 2.47
CA GLY A 171 -17.03 4.20 1.14
C GLY A 171 -17.18 2.96 0.26
N GLY A 172 -17.06 1.77 0.85
CA GLY A 172 -17.26 0.50 0.13
C GLY A 172 -18.70 0.31 -0.37
N LEU A 173 -19.69 0.67 0.43
CA LEU A 173 -21.10 0.64 -0.02
C LEU A 173 -21.37 1.65 -1.14
N ILE A 174 -20.77 2.82 -1.08
CA ILE A 174 -20.82 3.81 -2.17
C ILE A 174 -20.17 3.25 -3.43
N LEU A 175 -19.02 2.59 -3.30
CA LEU A 175 -18.34 1.91 -4.40
C LEU A 175 -19.21 0.82 -5.01
N LEU A 176 -19.87 0.00 -4.20
CA LEU A 176 -20.78 -1.03 -4.70
C LEU A 176 -21.86 -0.42 -5.61
N ALA A 177 -22.45 0.70 -5.21
CA ALA A 177 -23.41 1.41 -6.04
C ALA A 177 -22.77 1.87 -7.37
N GLY A 178 -21.53 2.36 -7.34
CA GLY A 178 -20.77 2.72 -8.54
C GLY A 178 -20.53 1.54 -9.49
N LEU A 179 -20.11 0.40 -8.94
CA LEU A 179 -19.91 -0.84 -9.72
C LEU A 179 -21.21 -1.35 -10.34
N ILE A 180 -22.35 -1.24 -9.65
CA ILE A 180 -23.67 -1.58 -10.17
C ILE A 180 -24.05 -0.64 -11.33
N VAL A 181 -23.78 0.66 -11.21
CA VAL A 181 -24.03 1.62 -12.31
C VAL A 181 -23.17 1.25 -13.52
N ILE A 182 -21.88 0.97 -13.33
CA ILE A 182 -20.98 0.54 -14.40
C ILE A 182 -21.52 -0.73 -15.08
N TRP A 183 -21.91 -1.73 -14.30
CA TRP A 183 -22.49 -2.97 -14.80
C TRP A 183 -23.76 -2.72 -15.63
N ASN A 184 -24.67 -1.90 -15.12
CA ASN A 184 -25.90 -1.59 -15.85
C ASN A 184 -25.66 -0.85 -17.19
N VAL A 185 -24.66 0.04 -17.21
CA VAL A 185 -24.32 0.83 -18.41
C VAL A 185 -23.60 -0.02 -19.45
N THR A 186 -22.62 -0.82 -19.03
CA THR A 186 -21.75 -1.57 -19.95
C THR A 186 -22.22 -2.98 -20.22
N GLY A 187 -23.08 -3.54 -19.38
CA GLY A 187 -23.51 -4.95 -19.45
C GLY A 187 -22.47 -5.95 -18.96
N VAL A 188 -21.27 -5.50 -18.50
CA VAL A 188 -20.20 -6.38 -18.02
C VAL A 188 -19.97 -6.20 -16.52
N SER A 189 -19.65 -7.29 -15.84
CA SER A 189 -19.42 -7.35 -14.39
C SER A 189 -18.01 -7.81 -14.01
N GLU A 190 -17.09 -7.81 -14.95
CA GLU A 190 -15.69 -8.21 -14.80
C GLU A 190 -14.76 -7.11 -15.34
N PHE A 191 -13.65 -6.85 -14.63
CA PHE A 191 -12.70 -5.81 -15.02
C PHE A 191 -12.02 -6.11 -16.37
N SER A 192 -11.67 -7.37 -16.63
CA SER A 192 -11.04 -7.78 -17.88
C SER A 192 -11.92 -7.47 -19.11
N LEU A 193 -13.24 -7.61 -18.96
CA LEU A 193 -14.21 -7.27 -20.01
C LEU A 193 -14.48 -5.77 -20.08
N LEU A 194 -14.42 -5.07 -18.93
CA LEU A 194 -14.63 -3.62 -18.87
C LEU A 194 -13.57 -2.86 -19.68
N LEU A 195 -12.34 -3.35 -19.74
CA LEU A 195 -11.26 -2.71 -20.51
C LEU A 195 -11.63 -2.53 -22.01
N ALA A 196 -12.40 -3.44 -22.57
CA ALA A 196 -12.89 -3.36 -23.96
C ALA A 196 -14.18 -2.54 -24.10
N SER A 197 -14.82 -2.13 -23.01
CA SER A 197 -16.12 -1.47 -22.97
C SER A 197 -16.06 -0.02 -22.47
N GLY A 198 -14.86 0.56 -22.36
CA GLY A 198 -14.64 1.88 -21.76
C GLY A 198 -15.39 3.01 -22.49
N ASP A 199 -15.45 2.97 -23.81
CA ASP A 199 -16.15 4.00 -24.60
C ASP A 199 -17.65 4.05 -24.27
N ILE A 200 -18.27 2.87 -24.08
CA ILE A 200 -19.69 2.79 -23.69
C ILE A 200 -19.93 3.51 -22.37
N LEU A 201 -19.00 3.38 -21.42
CA LEU A 201 -19.09 4.02 -20.13
C LEU A 201 -18.85 5.53 -20.22
N ARG A 202 -17.80 5.96 -20.95
CA ARG A 202 -17.43 7.38 -21.09
C ARG A 202 -18.52 8.20 -21.80
N ASP A 203 -19.17 7.61 -22.80
CA ASP A 203 -20.22 8.27 -23.58
C ASP A 203 -21.59 8.22 -22.88
N SER A 204 -21.72 7.50 -21.78
CA SER A 204 -22.98 7.36 -21.07
C SER A 204 -23.35 8.63 -20.28
N PRO A 205 -24.63 9.02 -20.24
CA PRO A 205 -25.10 10.09 -19.35
C PRO A 205 -24.93 9.74 -17.86
N PHE A 206 -24.72 8.48 -17.52
CA PHE A 206 -24.47 8.02 -16.15
C PHE A 206 -22.98 8.01 -15.77
N TYR A 207 -22.06 8.41 -16.67
CA TYR A 207 -20.63 8.41 -16.40
C TYR A 207 -20.28 9.19 -15.12
N ILE A 208 -20.79 10.42 -14.97
CA ILE A 208 -20.51 11.26 -13.80
C ILE A 208 -21.02 10.62 -12.51
N ALA A 209 -22.19 9.98 -12.54
CA ALA A 209 -22.73 9.27 -11.38
C ALA A 209 -21.82 8.08 -11.00
N ALA A 210 -21.42 7.26 -11.96
CA ALA A 210 -20.48 6.15 -11.76
C ALA A 210 -19.14 6.67 -11.21
N PHE A 211 -18.62 7.74 -11.80
CA PHE A 211 -17.35 8.35 -11.40
C PHE A 211 -17.38 8.84 -9.95
N VAL A 212 -18.37 9.62 -9.55
CA VAL A 212 -18.51 10.13 -8.17
C VAL A 212 -18.64 8.99 -7.16
N LEU A 213 -19.41 7.94 -7.49
CA LEU A 213 -19.58 6.78 -6.61
C LEU A 213 -18.28 5.96 -6.48
N VAL A 214 -17.54 5.78 -7.56
CA VAL A 214 -16.21 5.13 -7.52
C VAL A 214 -15.24 5.95 -6.67
N LEU A 215 -15.23 7.28 -6.82
CA LEU A 215 -14.40 8.16 -6.00
C LEU A 215 -14.75 8.07 -4.52
N GLY A 216 -16.02 7.91 -4.16
CA GLY A 216 -16.44 7.72 -2.78
C GLY A 216 -15.75 6.51 -2.13
N GLY A 217 -15.65 5.39 -2.85
CA GLY A 217 -14.90 4.23 -2.40
C GLY A 217 -13.39 4.45 -2.38
N ALA A 218 -12.83 4.93 -3.49
CA ALA A 218 -11.39 5.12 -3.64
C ALA A 218 -10.83 6.15 -2.63
N PHE A 219 -11.49 7.29 -2.45
CA PHE A 219 -11.01 8.37 -1.61
C PHE A 219 -11.11 8.07 -0.12
N THR A 220 -12.13 7.33 0.31
CA THR A 220 -12.21 6.86 1.70
C THR A 220 -11.09 5.88 2.03
N LYS A 221 -10.88 4.88 1.18
CA LYS A 221 -9.88 3.83 1.39
C LYS A 221 -8.45 4.36 1.27
N SER A 222 -8.20 5.23 0.30
CA SER A 222 -6.88 5.85 0.07
C SER A 222 -6.73 7.22 0.75
N ALA A 223 -7.53 7.50 1.75
CA ALA A 223 -7.39 8.64 2.67
C ALA A 223 -7.14 9.98 1.95
N GLN A 224 -7.92 10.27 0.90
CA GLN A 224 -7.86 11.56 0.21
C GLN A 224 -8.55 12.65 1.02
N PHE A 225 -7.98 13.85 1.02
CA PHE A 225 -8.60 15.00 1.68
C PHE A 225 -10.02 15.26 1.12
N PRO A 226 -11.03 15.50 1.97
CA PRO A 226 -11.00 15.64 3.43
C PRO A 226 -11.18 14.33 4.23
N LEU A 227 -11.26 13.18 3.58
CA LEU A 227 -11.56 11.88 4.19
C LEU A 227 -10.32 11.14 4.75
N HIS A 228 -9.22 11.86 4.97
CA HIS A 228 -7.92 11.30 5.37
C HIS A 228 -7.76 11.05 6.89
N PHE A 229 -8.62 11.62 7.71
CA PHE A 229 -8.46 11.73 9.17
C PHE A 229 -8.38 10.37 9.90
N TRP A 230 -8.97 9.32 9.36
CA TRP A 230 -8.95 8.00 9.98
C TRP A 230 -7.56 7.35 9.96
N LEU A 231 -6.74 7.67 8.93
CA LEU A 231 -5.44 7.02 8.73
C LEU A 231 -4.42 7.39 9.82
N PRO A 232 -4.20 8.67 10.20
CA PRO A 232 -3.35 9.00 11.34
C PRO A 232 -3.86 8.43 12.66
N ASN A 233 -5.18 8.39 12.86
CA ASN A 233 -5.77 7.81 14.06
C ASN A 233 -5.57 6.29 14.14
N ALA A 234 -5.44 5.61 13.00
CA ALA A 234 -5.12 4.18 12.92
C ALA A 234 -3.70 3.84 13.46
N MET A 235 -2.85 4.84 13.74
CA MET A 235 -1.52 4.64 14.35
C MET A 235 -1.59 4.13 15.79
N GLU A 236 -2.75 4.00 16.39
CA GLU A 236 -2.96 3.29 17.66
C GLU A 236 -2.73 1.76 17.54
N ALA A 237 -2.78 1.23 16.33
CA ALA A 237 -2.44 -0.17 16.05
C ALA A 237 -1.00 -0.52 16.44
N PRO A 238 -0.69 -1.79 16.77
CA PRO A 238 0.69 -2.25 16.87
C PRO A 238 1.46 -1.98 15.58
N THR A 239 2.75 -1.69 15.70
CA THR A 239 3.57 -1.22 14.56
C THR A 239 3.61 -2.18 13.35
N PRO A 240 3.63 -3.52 13.51
CA PRO A 240 3.54 -4.42 12.35
C PRO A 240 2.29 -4.17 11.49
N VAL A 241 1.17 -3.82 12.13
CA VAL A 241 -0.07 -3.44 11.43
C VAL A 241 0.13 -2.16 10.64
N SER A 242 0.66 -1.10 11.27
CA SER A 242 0.92 0.18 10.62
C SER A 242 1.86 0.01 9.43
N ALA A 243 2.94 -0.78 9.59
CA ALA A 243 3.89 -1.07 8.53
C ALA A 243 3.23 -1.78 7.34
N TYR A 244 2.33 -2.72 7.58
CA TYR A 244 1.67 -3.47 6.51
C TYR A 244 0.55 -2.69 5.83
N LEU A 245 -0.38 -2.12 6.62
CA LEU A 245 -1.54 -1.41 6.09
C LEU A 245 -1.15 -0.17 5.27
N HIS A 246 -0.09 0.53 5.68
CA HIS A 246 0.25 1.85 5.13
C HIS A 246 1.42 1.85 4.15
N SER A 247 2.09 0.71 3.93
CA SER A 247 3.15 0.60 2.90
C SER A 247 2.67 -0.06 1.62
N ALA A 248 2.12 -1.27 1.71
CA ALA A 248 1.90 -2.13 0.55
C ALA A 248 0.43 -2.49 0.29
N THR A 249 -0.49 -2.22 1.24
CA THR A 249 -1.80 -2.87 1.23
C THR A 249 -2.98 -1.88 1.31
N MET A 250 -3.71 -1.85 2.41
CA MET A 250 -5.05 -1.25 2.55
C MET A 250 -5.21 0.12 1.92
N VAL A 251 -4.32 1.05 2.25
CA VAL A 251 -4.44 2.45 1.82
C VAL A 251 -4.18 2.63 0.32
N LYS A 252 -3.58 1.65 -0.34
CA LYS A 252 -3.38 1.62 -1.79
C LYS A 252 -4.53 0.98 -2.57
N ALA A 253 -5.51 0.40 -1.88
CA ALA A 253 -6.65 -0.23 -2.55
C ALA A 253 -7.47 0.77 -3.39
N GLY A 254 -7.63 2.00 -2.92
CA GLY A 254 -8.28 3.06 -3.71
C GLY A 254 -7.45 3.49 -4.91
N VAL A 255 -6.13 3.62 -4.72
CA VAL A 255 -5.20 3.90 -5.83
C VAL A 255 -5.22 2.76 -6.84
N TYR A 256 -5.18 1.51 -6.38
CA TYR A 256 -5.34 0.33 -7.24
C TYR A 256 -6.62 0.41 -8.08
N LEU A 257 -7.74 0.73 -7.45
CA LEU A 257 -9.03 0.84 -8.14
C LEU A 257 -9.00 1.93 -9.22
N LEU A 258 -8.45 3.12 -8.92
CA LEU A 258 -8.32 4.19 -9.90
C LEU A 258 -7.39 3.82 -11.06
N MET A 259 -6.26 3.18 -10.75
CA MET A 259 -5.35 2.67 -11.78
C MET A 259 -6.00 1.57 -12.63
N ARG A 260 -6.78 0.67 -12.02
CA ARG A 260 -7.51 -0.40 -12.71
C ARG A 260 -8.61 0.15 -13.63
N LEU A 261 -9.26 1.23 -13.22
CA LEU A 261 -10.35 1.85 -14.00
C LEU A 261 -9.84 2.91 -14.98
N ASN A 262 -8.58 3.32 -14.92
CA ASN A 262 -8.05 4.36 -15.79
C ASN A 262 -8.25 4.05 -17.30
N PRO A 263 -8.05 2.81 -17.81
CA PRO A 263 -8.31 2.51 -19.23
C PRO A 263 -9.78 2.68 -19.63
N ALA A 264 -10.72 2.47 -18.70
CA ALA A 264 -12.15 2.52 -18.98
C ALA A 264 -12.80 3.87 -18.65
N MET A 265 -12.29 4.59 -17.65
CA MET A 265 -12.88 5.83 -17.14
C MET A 265 -11.98 7.05 -17.33
N GLY A 266 -10.70 6.87 -17.58
CA GLY A 266 -9.75 7.95 -17.84
C GLY A 266 -10.02 8.68 -19.16
N HIS A 267 -9.21 9.70 -19.45
CA HIS A 267 -9.31 10.54 -20.67
C HIS A 267 -10.63 11.30 -20.79
N THR A 268 -11.17 11.73 -19.65
CA THR A 268 -12.32 12.63 -19.58
C THR A 268 -11.95 13.87 -18.78
N ASP A 269 -12.55 15.03 -19.12
CA ASP A 269 -12.31 16.28 -18.40
C ASP A 269 -12.55 16.15 -16.89
N ALA A 270 -13.55 15.35 -16.51
CA ALA A 270 -13.86 15.10 -15.09
C ALA A 270 -12.72 14.35 -14.41
N TRP A 271 -12.21 13.28 -15.01
CA TRP A 271 -11.12 12.48 -14.47
C TRP A 271 -9.83 13.29 -14.35
N GLU A 272 -9.45 13.96 -15.43
CA GLU A 272 -8.20 14.74 -15.54
C GLU A 272 -8.21 16.05 -14.73
N THR A 273 -9.38 16.50 -14.26
CA THR A 273 -9.51 17.65 -13.36
C THR A 273 -9.62 17.23 -11.91
N VAL A 274 -10.53 16.32 -11.59
CA VAL A 274 -10.86 15.98 -10.20
C VAL A 274 -9.73 15.23 -9.52
N LEU A 275 -9.13 14.24 -10.17
CA LEU A 275 -8.05 13.46 -9.56
C LEU A 275 -6.79 14.30 -9.28
N PRO A 276 -6.27 15.11 -10.22
CA PRO A 276 -5.13 15.99 -9.90
C PRO A 276 -5.45 17.02 -8.82
N LEU A 277 -6.65 17.58 -8.80
CA LEU A 277 -7.07 18.56 -7.80
C LEU A 277 -7.09 17.96 -6.38
N PHE A 278 -7.81 16.86 -6.19
CA PHE A 278 -7.90 16.20 -4.88
C PHE A 278 -6.59 15.53 -4.48
N GLY A 279 -5.90 14.89 -5.42
CA GLY A 279 -4.60 14.28 -5.17
C GLY A 279 -3.54 15.31 -4.78
N GLY A 280 -3.45 16.41 -5.51
CA GLY A 280 -2.52 17.51 -5.22
C GLY A 280 -2.83 18.19 -3.87
N THR A 281 -4.10 18.45 -3.58
CA THR A 281 -4.53 18.97 -2.27
C THR A 281 -4.14 18.01 -1.15
N THR A 282 -4.38 16.71 -1.33
CA THR A 282 -4.02 15.68 -0.35
C THR A 282 -2.50 15.62 -0.12
N LEU A 283 -1.71 15.73 -1.18
CA LEU A 283 -0.25 15.78 -1.10
C LEU A 283 0.22 16.96 -0.22
N LEU A 284 -0.29 18.16 -0.46
CA LEU A 284 0.10 19.34 0.32
C LEU A 284 -0.40 19.29 1.76
N VAL A 285 -1.65 18.93 1.99
CA VAL A 285 -2.22 18.80 3.34
C VAL A 285 -1.45 17.75 4.13
N GLY A 286 -1.20 16.58 3.54
CA GLY A 286 -0.45 15.49 4.19
C GLY A 286 0.97 15.92 4.60
N THR A 287 1.70 16.55 3.71
CA THR A 287 3.08 16.99 4.00
C THR A 287 3.16 18.11 5.03
N ILE A 288 2.27 19.10 4.96
CA ILE A 288 2.22 20.19 5.94
C ILE A 288 1.89 19.65 7.34
N LEU A 289 0.97 18.71 7.43
CA LEU A 289 0.63 18.08 8.71
C LEU A 289 1.75 17.15 9.20
N ALA A 290 2.46 16.46 8.32
CA ALA A 290 3.59 15.60 8.68
C ALA A 290 4.75 16.37 9.34
N VAL A 291 5.10 17.54 8.79
CA VAL A 291 6.17 18.39 9.34
C VAL A 291 5.88 18.89 10.76
N ARG A 292 4.61 18.99 11.13
CA ARG A 292 4.17 19.45 12.45
C ARG A 292 4.19 18.35 13.52
N GLN A 293 4.41 17.10 13.13
CA GLN A 293 4.37 15.99 14.09
C GLN A 293 5.71 15.82 14.79
N THR A 294 5.64 15.29 16.01
CA THR A 294 6.80 14.85 16.81
C THR A 294 6.82 13.33 17.01
N ASP A 295 5.73 12.64 16.73
CA ASP A 295 5.59 11.19 16.80
C ASP A 295 6.02 10.55 15.49
N LEU A 296 7.01 9.62 15.55
CA LEU A 296 7.54 8.93 14.36
C LEU A 296 6.47 8.27 13.51
N LYS A 297 5.49 7.60 14.11
CA LYS A 297 4.41 6.94 13.38
C LYS A 297 3.45 7.94 12.73
N LEU A 298 3.15 9.06 13.40
CA LEU A 298 2.30 10.12 12.85
C LEU A 298 2.99 10.85 11.70
N MET A 299 4.31 11.12 11.81
CA MET A 299 5.10 11.65 10.69
C MET A 299 4.98 10.76 9.45
N LEU A 300 5.17 9.45 9.63
CA LEU A 300 5.06 8.48 8.55
C LEU A 300 3.63 8.33 8.03
N ALA A 301 2.62 8.42 8.88
CA ALA A 301 1.21 8.35 8.50
C ALA A 301 0.81 9.52 7.61
N TYR A 302 1.12 10.75 8.00
CA TYR A 302 0.80 11.93 7.20
C TYR A 302 1.58 11.98 5.88
N THR A 303 2.86 11.54 5.87
CA THR A 303 3.58 11.39 4.59
C THR A 303 3.04 10.25 3.73
N THR A 304 2.37 9.26 4.32
CA THR A 304 1.62 8.25 3.55
C THR A 304 0.39 8.87 2.90
N VAL A 305 -0.39 9.68 3.63
CA VAL A 305 -1.50 10.47 3.04
C VAL A 305 -1.00 11.30 1.86
N ALA A 306 0.11 12.00 2.03
CA ALA A 306 0.74 12.79 0.98
C ALA A 306 1.12 11.95 -0.25
N SER A 307 1.73 10.79 -0.04
CA SER A 307 2.14 9.87 -1.11
C SER A 307 0.94 9.31 -1.87
N LEU A 308 -0.16 8.99 -1.18
CA LEU A 308 -1.41 8.56 -1.82
C LEU A 308 -2.01 9.70 -2.67
N GLY A 309 -1.94 10.93 -2.19
CA GLY A 309 -2.33 12.12 -2.95
C GLY A 309 -1.51 12.27 -4.22
N LEU A 310 -0.18 12.09 -4.13
CA LEU A 310 0.71 12.12 -5.29
C LEU A 310 0.33 11.06 -6.33
N LEU A 311 0.07 9.82 -5.90
CA LEU A 311 -0.34 8.74 -6.79
C LEU A 311 -1.68 9.03 -7.49
N VAL A 312 -2.65 9.55 -6.77
CA VAL A 312 -3.96 9.95 -7.33
C VAL A 312 -3.78 11.09 -8.32
N MET A 313 -2.98 12.11 -7.98
CA MET A 313 -2.69 13.25 -8.85
C MET A 313 -2.07 12.81 -10.18
N LEU A 314 -1.08 11.94 -10.15
CA LEU A 314 -0.39 11.45 -11.34
C LEU A 314 -1.27 10.53 -12.19
N THR A 315 -2.07 9.67 -11.55
CA THR A 315 -3.03 8.80 -12.26
C THR A 315 -4.07 9.64 -13.01
N GLY A 316 -4.56 10.71 -12.39
CA GLY A 316 -5.52 11.62 -13.00
C GLY A 316 -4.91 12.54 -14.05
N PHE A 317 -3.64 12.91 -13.90
CA PHE A 317 -2.91 13.69 -14.90
C PHE A 317 -2.80 12.95 -16.24
N GLY A 318 -2.71 11.62 -16.20
CA GLY A 318 -3.06 10.70 -17.29
C GLY A 318 -2.07 10.58 -18.44
N THR A 319 -0.98 11.34 -18.48
CA THR A 319 0.05 11.15 -19.50
C THR A 319 0.81 9.84 -19.25
N HIS A 320 1.26 9.17 -20.32
CA HIS A 320 1.99 7.89 -20.21
C HIS A 320 3.17 7.99 -19.24
N LYS A 321 3.96 9.04 -19.36
CA LYS A 321 5.13 9.27 -18.49
C LYS A 321 4.77 9.58 -17.04
N ALA A 322 3.68 10.28 -16.78
CA ALA A 322 3.20 10.51 -15.41
C ALA A 322 2.72 9.21 -14.77
N ILE A 323 2.08 8.32 -15.53
CA ILE A 323 1.65 6.99 -15.07
C ILE A 323 2.87 6.09 -14.80
N GLU A 324 3.88 6.07 -15.68
CA GLU A 324 5.14 5.35 -15.42
C GLU A 324 5.79 5.84 -14.11
N GLY A 325 5.86 7.15 -13.91
CA GLY A 325 6.34 7.74 -12.66
C GLY A 325 5.50 7.35 -11.45
N ALA A 326 4.16 7.30 -11.58
CA ALA A 326 3.26 6.87 -10.52
C ALA A 326 3.49 5.40 -10.13
N VAL A 327 3.64 4.52 -11.11
CA VAL A 327 3.90 3.10 -10.92
C VAL A 327 5.24 2.87 -10.21
N LEU A 328 6.31 3.49 -10.69
CA LEU A 328 7.62 3.44 -10.04
C LEU A 328 7.57 3.97 -8.60
N TYR A 329 6.86 5.09 -8.39
CA TYR A 329 6.70 5.66 -7.06
C TYR A 329 5.90 4.76 -6.12
N LEU A 330 4.85 4.10 -6.62
CA LEU A 330 4.06 3.16 -5.83
C LEU A 330 4.90 2.01 -5.28
N ILE A 331 5.78 1.44 -6.11
CA ILE A 331 6.66 0.35 -5.69
C ILE A 331 7.75 0.88 -4.73
N ALA A 332 8.42 1.98 -5.08
CA ALA A 332 9.42 2.60 -4.22
C ALA A 332 8.84 2.97 -2.84
N HIS A 333 7.63 3.56 -2.82
CA HIS A 333 6.91 3.87 -1.59
C HIS A 333 6.63 2.63 -0.74
N SER A 334 6.25 1.50 -1.34
CA SER A 334 6.04 0.25 -0.61
C SER A 334 7.30 -0.19 0.13
N LEU A 335 8.45 -0.10 -0.53
CA LEU A 335 9.74 -0.51 0.02
C LEU A 335 10.19 0.43 1.15
N PHE A 336 10.29 1.73 0.90
CA PHE A 336 10.81 2.65 1.91
C PHE A 336 9.84 2.89 3.08
N LYS A 337 8.53 2.90 2.85
CA LYS A 337 7.54 3.06 3.94
C LYS A 337 7.46 1.83 4.83
N GLY A 338 7.48 0.64 4.24
CA GLY A 338 7.53 -0.60 5.02
C GLY A 338 8.75 -0.62 5.94
N ALA A 339 9.92 -0.29 5.40
CA ALA A 339 11.15 -0.21 6.17
C ALA A 339 11.09 0.86 7.27
N LEU A 340 10.66 2.10 6.94
CA LEU A 340 10.62 3.21 7.91
C LEU A 340 9.61 2.98 9.03
N PHE A 341 8.45 2.39 8.77
CA PHE A 341 7.51 2.02 9.83
C PHE A 341 8.10 0.95 10.76
N MET A 342 8.78 -0.06 10.21
CA MET A 342 9.46 -1.08 11.04
C MET A 342 10.63 -0.48 11.82
N VAL A 343 11.38 0.47 11.26
CA VAL A 343 12.39 1.25 12.00
C VAL A 343 11.76 2.03 13.14
N ALA A 344 10.66 2.75 12.89
CA ALA A 344 9.95 3.47 13.96
C ALA A 344 9.47 2.52 15.06
N GLY A 345 9.04 1.31 14.69
CA GLY A 345 8.67 0.26 15.63
C GLY A 345 9.86 -0.30 16.42
N ASN A 346 11.03 -0.47 15.80
CA ASN A 346 12.26 -0.87 16.50
C ASN A 346 12.65 0.17 17.55
N VAL A 347 12.62 1.46 17.18
CA VAL A 347 12.92 2.56 18.12
C VAL A 347 11.90 2.59 19.27
N ASP A 348 10.61 2.51 18.97
CA ASP A 348 9.55 2.50 20.00
C ASP A 348 9.66 1.29 20.94
N HIS A 349 9.94 0.12 20.38
CA HIS A 349 10.02 -1.13 21.13
C HIS A 349 11.24 -1.15 22.06
N GLU A 350 12.41 -0.75 21.56
CA GLU A 350 13.69 -0.85 22.28
C GLU A 350 14.01 0.39 23.14
N ALA A 351 13.67 1.60 22.69
CA ALA A 351 13.87 2.82 23.46
C ALA A 351 12.67 3.19 24.37
N GLY A 352 11.49 2.66 24.07
CA GLY A 352 10.26 2.88 24.86
C GLY A 352 9.56 4.21 24.56
N THR A 353 9.94 4.92 23.50
CA THR A 353 9.27 6.13 23.03
C THR A 353 9.47 6.32 21.54
N ARG A 354 8.49 6.92 20.89
CA ARG A 354 8.54 7.32 19.47
C ARG A 354 8.49 8.85 19.28
N ASP A 355 8.57 9.59 20.38
CA ASP A 355 8.64 11.05 20.34
C ASP A 355 10.06 11.50 20.01
N VAL A 356 10.25 12.09 18.82
CA VAL A 356 11.58 12.54 18.34
C VAL A 356 12.23 13.58 19.23
N THR A 357 11.45 14.32 20.04
CA THR A 357 11.99 15.32 20.98
C THR A 357 12.66 14.65 22.19
N LYS A 358 12.37 13.38 22.44
CA LYS A 358 12.90 12.56 23.55
C LYS A 358 13.90 11.51 23.07
N LEU A 359 14.39 11.63 21.84
CA LEU A 359 15.32 10.70 21.22
C LEU A 359 16.58 11.42 20.76
N GLY A 360 17.72 10.75 20.86
CA GLY A 360 19.00 11.21 20.36
C GLY A 360 20.13 10.23 20.70
N GLY A 361 21.17 10.18 19.87
CA GLY A 361 22.38 9.40 20.11
C GLY A 361 22.22 7.88 20.05
N LEU A 362 21.16 7.36 19.42
CA LEU A 362 20.91 5.91 19.32
C LEU A 362 21.82 5.19 18.32
N LEU A 363 22.60 5.89 17.51
CA LEU A 363 23.45 5.29 16.47
C LEU A 363 24.37 4.20 17.02
N SER A 364 25.00 4.44 18.18
CA SER A 364 25.91 3.48 18.79
C SER A 364 25.22 2.25 19.39
N LEU A 365 23.93 2.36 19.69
CA LEU A 365 23.12 1.32 20.31
C LEU A 365 22.29 0.52 19.29
N MET A 366 21.92 1.14 18.17
CA MET A 366 21.06 0.58 17.13
C MET A 366 21.62 0.84 15.72
N PRO A 367 22.86 0.39 15.41
CA PRO A 367 23.53 0.74 14.16
C PRO A 367 22.88 0.11 12.93
N VAL A 368 22.32 -1.10 13.03
CA VAL A 368 21.65 -1.78 11.91
C VAL A 368 20.30 -1.12 11.62
N THR A 369 19.54 -0.81 12.66
CA THR A 369 18.27 -0.05 12.52
C THR A 369 18.54 1.32 11.89
N PHE A 370 19.62 2.02 12.28
CA PHE A 370 20.03 3.28 11.64
C PHE A 370 20.38 3.09 10.16
N GLY A 371 21.12 2.04 9.81
CA GLY A 371 21.43 1.72 8.41
C GLY A 371 20.19 1.58 7.57
N ALA A 372 19.21 0.79 8.02
CA ALA A 372 17.93 0.65 7.35
C ALA A 372 17.16 1.98 7.27
N ALA A 373 17.19 2.79 8.31
CA ALA A 373 16.54 4.09 8.35
C ALA A 373 17.12 5.06 7.31
N ILE A 374 18.44 5.21 7.26
CA ILE A 374 19.08 6.17 6.36
C ILE A 374 18.93 5.78 4.89
N PHE A 375 19.10 4.49 4.53
CA PHE A 375 18.89 4.04 3.16
C PHE A 375 17.43 4.24 2.71
N SER A 376 16.47 3.96 3.58
CA SER A 376 15.06 4.18 3.30
C SER A 376 14.71 5.67 3.19
N ALA A 377 15.31 6.53 4.00
CA ALA A 377 15.14 7.98 3.91
C ALA A 377 15.75 8.57 2.63
N ILE A 378 16.90 8.06 2.19
CA ILE A 378 17.51 8.41 0.90
C ILE A 378 16.55 8.07 -0.24
N SER A 379 15.92 6.88 -0.20
CA SER A 379 14.89 6.49 -1.17
C SER A 379 13.65 7.39 -1.11
N MET A 380 13.12 7.64 0.08
CA MET A 380 11.98 8.54 0.28
C MET A 380 12.29 9.97 -0.17
N GLY A 381 13.51 10.44 0.05
CA GLY A 381 14.01 11.72 -0.39
C GLY A 381 14.16 11.83 -1.92
N GLY A 382 14.24 10.69 -2.61
CA GLY A 382 14.48 10.66 -4.06
C GLY A 382 15.94 10.95 -4.42
N LEU A 383 16.87 10.43 -3.63
CA LEU A 383 18.31 10.55 -3.89
C LEU A 383 18.88 9.24 -4.46
N PRO A 384 19.88 9.32 -5.38
CA PRO A 384 20.54 8.13 -5.85
C PRO A 384 21.32 7.47 -4.70
N PRO A 385 21.60 6.15 -4.77
CA PRO A 385 21.27 5.21 -5.85
C PRO A 385 19.99 4.38 -5.59
N MET A 386 18.95 4.97 -5.03
CA MET A 386 17.73 4.26 -4.61
C MET A 386 16.60 4.34 -5.63
N THR A 387 15.67 3.37 -5.58
CA THR A 387 14.49 3.31 -6.47
C THR A 387 13.64 4.59 -6.39
N GLY A 388 13.57 5.23 -5.23
CA GLY A 388 12.86 6.50 -5.06
C GLY A 388 13.41 7.63 -5.93
N PHE A 389 14.71 7.63 -6.25
CA PHE A 389 15.31 8.56 -7.20
C PHE A 389 14.74 8.35 -8.60
N LEU A 390 14.78 7.11 -9.11
CA LEU A 390 14.24 6.79 -10.43
C LEU A 390 12.75 7.16 -10.55
N ALA A 391 11.99 6.85 -9.52
CA ALA A 391 10.57 7.18 -9.49
C ALA A 391 10.31 8.69 -9.55
N LYS A 392 11.04 9.47 -8.78
CA LYS A 392 10.85 10.93 -8.76
C LYS A 392 11.36 11.60 -10.02
N GLU A 393 12.44 11.12 -10.60
CA GLU A 393 12.94 11.64 -11.88
C GLU A 393 11.90 11.41 -12.98
N GLU A 394 11.36 10.20 -13.10
CA GLU A 394 10.35 9.87 -14.11
C GLU A 394 9.05 10.67 -13.92
N LEU A 395 8.56 10.81 -12.68
CA LEU A 395 7.35 11.58 -12.44
C LEU A 395 7.53 13.07 -12.76
N TYR A 396 8.68 13.67 -12.41
CA TYR A 396 8.93 15.09 -12.74
C TYR A 396 9.08 15.30 -14.24
N TYR A 397 9.78 14.40 -14.91
CA TYR A 397 9.89 14.43 -16.36
C TYR A 397 8.50 14.31 -17.01
N GLY A 398 7.71 13.33 -16.58
CA GLY A 398 6.39 13.05 -17.13
C GLY A 398 5.38 14.18 -16.97
N VAL A 399 5.52 14.99 -15.93
CA VAL A 399 4.65 16.15 -15.71
C VAL A 399 5.22 17.42 -16.35
N ALA A 400 6.52 17.68 -16.17
CA ALA A 400 7.13 18.96 -16.58
C ALA A 400 7.19 19.15 -18.10
N VAL A 401 7.37 18.06 -18.88
CA VAL A 401 7.44 18.11 -20.35
C VAL A 401 6.08 17.96 -21.02
N SER A 402 5.02 17.80 -20.25
CA SER A 402 3.67 17.64 -20.77
C SER A 402 3.15 18.94 -21.37
N ALA A 403 2.38 18.81 -22.45
CA ALA A 403 1.65 19.94 -23.07
C ALA A 403 0.33 20.27 -22.34
N GLU A 404 -0.01 19.54 -21.29
CA GLU A 404 -1.24 19.73 -20.54
C GLU A 404 -1.29 21.12 -19.86
N PRO A 405 -2.42 21.82 -19.86
CA PRO A 405 -2.54 23.17 -19.29
C PRO A 405 -2.12 23.28 -17.82
N TRP A 406 -2.29 22.20 -17.06
CA TRP A 406 -2.00 22.14 -15.63
C TRP A 406 -0.58 21.66 -15.30
N ALA A 407 0.25 21.36 -16.31
CA ALA A 407 1.58 20.78 -16.13
C ALA A 407 2.46 21.58 -15.14
N LEU A 408 2.51 22.90 -15.30
CA LEU A 408 3.30 23.77 -14.42
C LEU A 408 2.80 23.72 -12.97
N LEU A 409 1.49 23.79 -12.77
CA LEU A 409 0.88 23.75 -11.43
C LEU A 409 1.12 22.39 -10.76
N VAL A 410 0.89 21.30 -11.48
CA VAL A 410 1.09 19.93 -10.97
C VAL A 410 2.56 19.69 -10.65
N THR A 411 3.49 20.17 -11.49
CA THR A 411 4.93 20.11 -11.21
C THR A 411 5.29 20.89 -9.94
N ALA A 412 4.79 22.11 -9.78
CA ALA A 412 5.04 22.92 -8.59
C ALA A 412 4.52 22.27 -7.31
N VAL A 413 3.31 21.70 -7.36
CA VAL A 413 2.70 20.95 -6.24
C VAL A 413 3.52 19.70 -5.91
N ALA A 414 3.94 18.94 -6.93
CA ALA A 414 4.76 17.74 -6.75
C ALA A 414 6.12 18.09 -6.10
N ILE A 415 6.79 19.14 -6.56
CA ILE A 415 8.07 19.61 -5.99
C ILE A 415 7.87 20.04 -4.54
N ALA A 416 6.89 20.88 -4.26
CA ALA A 416 6.62 21.38 -2.91
C ALA A 416 6.30 20.23 -1.92
N GLY A 417 5.43 19.30 -2.31
CA GLY A 417 5.09 18.14 -1.50
C GLY A 417 6.29 17.21 -1.27
N ASN A 418 7.03 16.91 -2.31
CA ASN A 418 8.21 16.04 -2.21
C ASN A 418 9.36 16.68 -1.41
N ALA A 419 9.54 18.00 -1.47
CA ALA A 419 10.52 18.71 -0.65
C ALA A 419 10.20 18.60 0.84
N LEU A 420 8.93 18.73 1.23
CA LEU A 420 8.51 18.54 2.61
C LEU A 420 8.61 17.06 3.03
N MET A 421 8.28 16.10 2.17
CA MET A 421 8.48 14.67 2.46
C MET A 421 9.96 14.32 2.64
N PHE A 422 10.86 14.95 1.88
CA PHE A 422 12.31 14.81 2.07
C PHE A 422 12.71 15.20 3.49
N VAL A 423 12.28 16.38 3.95
CA VAL A 423 12.57 16.85 5.32
C VAL A 423 12.09 15.84 6.36
N VAL A 424 10.84 15.38 6.27
CA VAL A 424 10.27 14.43 7.23
C VAL A 424 11.02 13.10 7.21
N GLY A 425 11.35 12.57 6.04
CA GLY A 425 12.11 11.32 5.91
C GLY A 425 13.46 11.38 6.62
N PHE A 426 14.20 12.48 6.44
CA PHE A 426 15.49 12.67 7.11
C PHE A 426 15.35 12.98 8.61
N VAL A 427 14.29 13.65 9.04
CA VAL A 427 14.00 13.81 10.47
C VAL A 427 13.78 12.44 11.14
N VAL A 428 12.97 11.57 10.52
CA VAL A 428 12.72 10.21 11.01
C VAL A 428 14.00 9.38 11.07
N ALA A 429 14.89 9.50 10.08
CA ALA A 429 16.10 8.69 9.97
C ALA A 429 17.28 9.24 10.76
N LEU A 430 17.37 10.54 11.01
CA LEU A 430 18.55 11.14 11.65
C LEU A 430 18.31 11.54 13.10
N LYS A 431 17.16 12.13 13.40
CA LYS A 431 16.92 12.73 14.73
C LYS A 431 17.01 11.73 15.89
N PRO A 432 16.48 10.50 15.80
CA PRO A 432 16.61 9.52 16.89
C PRO A 432 18.05 9.04 17.10
N PHE A 433 18.85 8.99 16.05
CA PHE A 433 20.15 8.32 16.06
C PHE A 433 21.33 9.24 16.26
N LEU A 434 21.25 10.48 15.78
CA LEU A 434 22.34 11.46 15.82
C LEU A 434 22.18 12.43 16.99
N GLY A 435 23.28 13.16 17.28
CA GLY A 435 23.33 14.14 18.35
C GLY A 435 23.70 13.57 19.72
N PRO A 436 23.57 14.35 20.78
CA PRO A 436 23.87 13.89 22.12
C PRO A 436 22.93 12.79 22.56
N LYS A 437 23.47 11.83 23.34
CA LYS A 437 22.68 10.74 23.91
C LYS A 437 21.62 11.29 24.85
N VAL A 438 20.36 10.95 24.58
CA VAL A 438 19.23 11.26 25.44
C VAL A 438 18.86 10.01 26.23
N GLU A 439 18.56 10.19 27.51
CA GLU A 439 18.10 9.09 28.36
C GLU A 439 16.68 8.67 27.92
N THR A 440 16.52 7.39 27.61
CA THR A 440 15.27 6.83 27.09
C THR A 440 14.53 6.03 28.17
N PRO A 441 13.17 5.91 28.09
CA PRO A 441 12.39 5.16 29.08
C PRO A 441 12.83 3.71 29.29
N LYS A 442 13.38 3.08 28.24
CA LYS A 442 14.03 1.76 28.29
C LYS A 442 15.50 1.88 27.96
N HIS A 443 16.31 0.92 28.38
CA HIS A 443 17.70 0.80 27.93
C HIS A 443 17.72 0.35 26.48
N ALA A 444 17.89 1.30 25.56
CA ALA A 444 17.90 1.03 24.14
C ALA A 444 19.08 0.12 23.76
N HIS A 445 18.80 -0.86 22.92
CA HIS A 445 19.75 -1.78 22.28
C HIS A 445 19.25 -2.15 20.88
N GLU A 446 20.07 -2.85 20.11
CA GLU A 446 19.64 -3.25 18.77
C GLU A 446 18.46 -4.24 18.84
N ALA A 447 17.55 -4.11 17.89
CA ALA A 447 16.38 -4.96 17.80
C ALA A 447 16.77 -6.43 17.47
N PRO A 448 15.95 -7.42 17.85
CA PRO A 448 16.22 -8.81 17.51
C PRO A 448 16.15 -9.06 16.00
N VAL A 449 16.80 -10.13 15.53
CA VAL A 449 16.91 -10.49 14.10
C VAL A 449 15.55 -10.50 13.37
N LEU A 450 14.51 -11.05 14.02
CA LEU A 450 13.15 -11.05 13.44
C LEU A 450 12.63 -9.64 13.13
N MET A 451 13.02 -8.64 13.91
CA MET A 451 12.62 -7.25 13.72
C MET A 451 13.59 -6.47 12.82
N LEU A 452 14.81 -6.96 12.61
CA LEU A 452 15.79 -6.34 11.70
C LEU A 452 15.65 -6.82 10.27
N ALA A 453 15.25 -8.07 10.05
CA ALA A 453 15.16 -8.67 8.71
C ALA A 453 14.29 -7.84 7.76
N GLY A 454 13.10 -7.44 8.20
CA GLY A 454 12.17 -6.65 7.38
C GLY A 454 12.76 -5.33 6.87
N PRO A 455 13.13 -4.39 7.75
CA PRO A 455 13.63 -3.09 7.32
C PRO A 455 14.92 -3.18 6.50
N VAL A 456 15.83 -4.11 6.85
CA VAL A 456 17.09 -4.29 6.11
C VAL A 456 16.83 -4.83 4.70
N ILE A 457 16.01 -5.89 4.57
CA ILE A 457 15.69 -6.48 3.27
C ILE A 457 14.99 -5.46 2.36
N LEU A 458 14.05 -4.67 2.88
CA LEU A 458 13.36 -3.65 2.09
C LEU A 458 14.28 -2.51 1.66
N ALA A 459 15.20 -2.07 2.54
CA ALA A 459 16.20 -1.08 2.19
C ALA A 459 17.15 -1.59 1.10
N VAL A 460 17.62 -2.84 1.21
CA VAL A 460 18.46 -3.51 0.19
C VAL A 460 17.68 -3.70 -1.10
N ALA A 461 16.41 -4.12 -1.04
CA ALA A 461 15.56 -4.28 -2.22
C ALA A 461 15.39 -2.95 -3.00
N SER A 462 15.29 -1.82 -2.30
CA SER A 462 15.25 -0.49 -2.92
C SER A 462 16.56 -0.16 -3.66
N LEU A 463 17.70 -0.54 -3.11
CA LEU A 463 18.99 -0.37 -3.78
C LEU A 463 19.13 -1.32 -4.98
N VAL A 464 18.84 -2.60 -4.79
CA VAL A 464 18.97 -3.62 -5.84
C VAL A 464 18.07 -3.32 -7.03
N SER A 465 16.83 -2.95 -6.81
CA SER A 465 15.91 -2.60 -7.90
C SER A 465 16.35 -1.36 -8.69
N ALA A 466 17.03 -0.41 -8.05
CA ALA A 466 17.62 0.73 -8.74
C ALA A 466 18.86 0.36 -9.55
N VAL A 467 19.75 -0.46 -8.99
CA VAL A 467 20.98 -0.94 -9.69
C VAL A 467 20.61 -1.83 -10.88
N LEU A 468 19.58 -2.68 -10.71
CA LEU A 468 19.07 -3.58 -11.75
C LEU A 468 17.90 -2.93 -12.52
N SER A 469 17.91 -1.62 -12.70
CA SER A 469 16.80 -0.87 -13.30
C SER A 469 16.28 -1.42 -14.64
N PRO A 470 17.11 -1.94 -15.58
CA PRO A 470 16.58 -2.52 -16.81
C PRO A 470 15.69 -3.75 -16.57
N LEU A 471 16.12 -4.67 -15.70
CA LEU A 471 15.33 -5.85 -15.33
C LEU A 471 14.08 -5.45 -14.54
N TYR A 472 14.23 -4.49 -13.63
CA TYR A 472 13.12 -3.97 -12.87
C TYR A 472 12.07 -3.30 -13.76
N HIS A 473 12.49 -2.56 -14.79
CA HIS A 473 11.60 -1.99 -15.79
C HIS A 473 10.88 -3.07 -16.59
N GLU A 474 11.60 -4.05 -17.11
CA GLU A 474 11.05 -5.14 -17.92
C GLU A 474 10.00 -5.99 -17.19
N PHE A 475 10.26 -6.37 -15.93
CA PHE A 475 9.41 -7.31 -15.20
C PHE A 475 8.34 -6.65 -14.32
N PHE A 476 8.47 -5.38 -13.97
CA PHE A 476 7.57 -4.72 -13.02
C PHE A 476 6.97 -3.42 -13.54
N SER A 477 7.81 -2.40 -13.81
CA SER A 477 7.26 -1.07 -14.08
C SER A 477 6.58 -0.95 -15.45
N SER A 478 7.17 -1.52 -16.51
CA SER A 478 6.56 -1.50 -17.85
C SER A 478 5.24 -2.30 -17.91
N PRO A 479 5.17 -3.57 -17.45
CA PRO A 479 3.90 -4.31 -17.46
C PRO A 479 2.82 -3.65 -16.59
N MET A 480 3.20 -3.07 -15.45
CA MET A 480 2.25 -2.37 -14.59
C MET A 480 1.76 -1.07 -15.25
N ALA A 481 2.64 -0.28 -15.85
CA ALA A 481 2.26 0.94 -16.56
C ALA A 481 1.35 0.63 -17.76
N SER A 482 1.68 -0.40 -18.54
CA SER A 482 0.85 -0.87 -19.66
C SER A 482 -0.56 -1.27 -19.21
N ALA A 483 -0.69 -1.91 -18.05
CA ALA A 483 -2.00 -2.27 -17.50
C ALA A 483 -2.81 -1.04 -17.07
N VAL A 484 -2.16 0.01 -16.53
CA VAL A 484 -2.81 1.25 -16.09
C VAL A 484 -3.18 2.16 -17.27
N ILE A 485 -2.34 2.20 -18.29
CA ILE A 485 -2.58 2.99 -19.51
C ILE A 485 -3.63 2.29 -20.41
N GLY A 486 -3.61 0.95 -20.44
CA GLY A 486 -4.45 0.13 -21.31
C GLY A 486 -3.79 -0.22 -22.65
N GLU A 487 -2.55 0.21 -22.86
CA GLU A 487 -1.76 0.01 -24.08
C GLU A 487 -0.35 -0.51 -23.72
N ALA A 488 0.34 -1.11 -24.68
CA ALA A 488 1.73 -1.51 -24.51
C ALA A 488 2.64 -0.27 -24.39
N VAL A 489 3.51 -0.25 -23.38
CA VAL A 489 4.50 0.80 -23.12
C VAL A 489 5.90 0.32 -23.47
#